data_3266867731e19f573699eee25f3a2dc3
#
_entry.id   3266867731e19f573699eee25f3a2dc3
#
_cell.length_a   1.000
_cell.length_b   1.000
_cell.length_c   1.000
_cell.angle_alpha   90.00
_cell.angle_beta   90.00
_cell.angle_gamma   90.00
#
_symmetry.space_group_name_H-M   'P 1'
#
loop_
_entity.id
_entity.type
_entity.pdbx_description
1 polymer ?
#
loop_
_entity_poly.entity_id
_entity_poly.type
_entity_poly.pdbx_seq_one_letter_code
_entity_poly.pdbx_strand_id
1 'polypeptide(L)' 'MNYKQQLEVITGLFIPPDTSMRMDCPFCNGKNTLSVDTTTNNLSWYCFHASCSAKGKHQGEK' A
#
# COMPACT_ATOMS: atom_id res chain seq x y z
N MET A 1 -0.66 -11.72 -8.24
CA MET A 1 -1.42 -11.24 -7.08
C MET A 1 -2.42 -10.20 -7.55
N ASN A 2 -3.68 -10.37 -7.22
CA ASN A 2 -4.69 -9.44 -7.71
C ASN A 2 -4.90 -8.29 -6.73
N TYR A 3 -5.71 -7.34 -7.15
CA TYR A 3 -5.98 -6.14 -6.36
C TYR A 3 -6.55 -6.47 -4.99
N LYS A 4 -7.49 -7.41 -4.95
CA LYS A 4 -8.17 -7.74 -3.69
C LYS A 4 -7.19 -8.31 -2.67
N GLN A 5 -6.29 -9.16 -3.12
CA GLN A 5 -5.29 -9.73 -2.22
C GLN A 5 -4.34 -8.65 -1.70
N GLN A 6 -3.95 -7.74 -2.57
CA GLN A 6 -3.10 -6.64 -2.15
C GLN A 6 -3.82 -5.77 -1.12
N LEU A 7 -5.07 -5.48 -1.36
CA LEU A 7 -5.84 -4.65 -0.46
C LEU A 7 -5.95 -5.29 0.92
N GLU A 8 -6.17 -6.59 0.98
CA GLU A 8 -6.25 -7.28 2.26
C GLU A 8 -4.95 -7.18 3.05
N VAL A 9 -3.83 -7.35 2.37
CA VAL A 9 -2.53 -7.24 3.03
C VAL A 9 -2.31 -5.82 3.53
N ILE A 10 -2.58 -4.85 2.70
CA ILE A 10 -2.33 -3.45 3.06
C ILE A 10 -3.21 -3.03 4.23
N THR A 11 -4.48 -3.40 4.22
CA THR A 11 -5.38 -3.00 5.30
C THR A 11 -5.02 -3.70 6.61
N GLY A 12 -4.37 -4.85 6.54
CA GLY A 12 -3.92 -5.54 7.74
C GLY A 12 -2.70 -4.91 8.40
N LEU A 13 -2.08 -3.93 7.76
CA LEU A 13 -0.89 -3.29 8.30
C LEU A 13 -1.19 -2.20 9.32
N PHE A 14 -2.45 -1.91 9.57
CA PHE A 14 -2.86 -0.91 10.58
C PHE A 14 -2.23 0.44 10.33
N ILE A 15 -2.27 0.91 9.10
CA ILE A 15 -1.70 2.19 8.76
C ILE A 15 -2.59 3.30 9.31
N PRO A 16 -2.02 4.27 10.06
CA PRO A 16 -2.84 5.34 10.60
C PRO A 16 -3.46 6.20 9.51
N PRO A 17 -4.60 6.83 9.79
CA PRO A 17 -5.21 7.71 8.82
C PRO A 17 -4.38 8.99 8.62
N ASP A 18 -4.60 9.62 7.48
CA ASP A 18 -3.98 10.91 7.18
C ASP A 18 -2.46 10.85 7.25
N THR A 19 -1.90 9.76 6.74
CA THR A 19 -0.48 9.49 6.84
C THR A 19 0.07 9.08 5.48
N SER A 20 1.32 9.48 5.23
CA SER A 20 2.07 9.03 4.07
C SER A 20 3.36 8.42 4.57
N MET A 21 3.62 7.16 4.23
CA MET A 21 4.79 6.48 4.78
C MET A 21 5.34 5.47 3.79
N ARG A 22 6.56 5.07 4.04
CA ARG A 22 7.22 4.01 3.28
C ARG A 22 7.54 2.85 4.17
N MET A 23 7.54 1.66 3.59
CA MET A 23 7.83 0.45 4.35
C MET A 23 8.37 -0.62 3.41
N ASP A 24 8.84 -1.71 4.00
CA ASP A 24 9.26 -2.85 3.21
C ASP A 24 8.05 -3.44 2.51
N CYS A 25 8.22 -3.77 1.25
CA CYS A 25 7.12 -4.31 0.46
C CYS A 25 6.85 -5.76 0.86
N PRO A 26 5.63 -6.09 1.33
CA PRO A 26 5.33 -7.46 1.71
C PRO A 26 5.13 -8.39 0.51
N PHE A 27 5.09 -7.83 -0.68
CA PHE A 27 4.84 -8.63 -1.88
C PHE A 27 6.11 -9.07 -2.56
N CYS A 28 7.18 -8.29 -2.46
CA CYS A 28 8.43 -8.62 -3.12
C CYS A 28 9.63 -8.55 -2.21
N ASN A 29 9.41 -8.29 -0.93
CA ASN A 29 10.47 -8.18 0.07
C ASN A 29 11.50 -7.09 -0.23
N GLY A 30 11.13 -6.13 -1.06
CA GLY A 30 11.98 -4.98 -1.30
C GLY A 30 12.03 -4.11 -0.07
N LYS A 31 13.21 -3.61 0.24
CA LYS A 31 13.38 -2.81 1.44
C LYS A 31 13.00 -1.37 1.17
N ASN A 32 12.02 -0.87 1.92
CA ASN A 32 11.59 0.52 1.86
C ASN A 32 11.12 0.91 0.46
N THR A 33 10.51 -0.03 -0.25
CA THR A 33 10.07 0.20 -1.61
C THR A 33 8.58 0.42 -1.73
N LEU A 34 7.82 0.15 -0.69
CA LEU A 34 6.36 0.32 -0.74
C LEU A 34 5.98 1.66 -0.13
N SER A 35 5.28 2.46 -0.91
CA SER A 35 4.76 3.74 -0.45
C SER A 35 3.26 3.60 -0.22
N VAL A 36 2.80 4.01 0.97
CA VAL A 36 1.39 3.93 1.32
C VAL A 36 0.94 5.31 1.75
N ASP A 37 -0.22 5.70 1.28
CA ASP A 37 -0.73 7.06 1.49
C ASP A 37 -2.20 6.98 1.88
N THR A 38 -2.53 7.61 3.01
CA THR A 38 -3.91 7.69 3.48
C THR A 38 -4.33 9.13 3.73
N THR A 39 -3.66 10.10 3.10
CA THR A 39 -3.83 11.51 3.45
C THR A 39 -5.12 12.12 2.94
N THR A 40 -5.78 11.50 1.97
CA THR A 40 -6.99 12.07 1.40
C THR A 40 -8.21 11.22 1.70
N ASN A 41 -8.19 10.56 2.85
CA ASN A 41 -9.26 9.64 3.21
C ASN A 41 -9.36 8.46 2.25
N ASN A 42 -8.39 8.31 1.40
CA ASN A 42 -8.25 7.20 0.47
C ASN A 42 -7.01 6.42 0.84
N LEU A 43 -7.02 5.14 0.51
CA LEU A 43 -5.87 4.28 0.72
C LEU A 43 -5.24 4.00 -0.63
N SER A 44 -3.97 4.34 -0.79
CA SER A 44 -3.25 4.03 -2.01
C SER A 44 -1.88 3.50 -1.67
N TRP A 45 -1.38 2.62 -2.52
CA TRP A 45 -0.06 2.04 -2.31
C TRP A 45 0.62 1.85 -3.65
N TYR A 46 1.94 1.89 -3.61
CA TYR A 46 2.74 1.73 -4.81
C TYR A 46 4.11 1.20 -4.42
N CYS A 47 4.56 0.17 -5.10
CA CYS A 47 5.89 -0.39 -4.88
C CYS A 47 6.83 0.10 -5.98
N PHE A 48 7.97 0.65 -5.57
CA PHE A 48 8.93 1.21 -6.52
C PHE A 48 9.92 0.17 -7.02
N HIS A 49 9.84 -1.05 -6.51
CA HIS A 49 10.76 -2.09 -6.95
C HIS A 49 10.43 -2.52 -8.37
N ALA A 50 11.45 -2.62 -9.22
CA ALA A 50 11.24 -2.82 -10.65
C ALA A 50 10.56 -4.13 -10.97
N SER A 51 10.82 -5.17 -10.19
CA SER A 51 10.24 -6.49 -10.44
C SER A 51 8.93 -6.71 -9.71
N CYS A 52 8.42 -5.69 -9.04
CA CYS A 52 7.16 -5.79 -8.32
C CYS A 52 6.13 -4.89 -8.98
N SER A 53 4.94 -5.41 -9.17
CA SER A 53 3.86 -4.62 -9.76
C SER A 53 2.77 -4.29 -8.76
N ALA A 54 3.09 -4.36 -7.48
CA ALA A 54 2.11 -4.06 -6.44
C ALA A 54 1.76 -2.58 -6.46
N LYS A 55 0.51 -2.29 -6.73
CA LYS A 55 -0.01 -0.93 -6.72
C LYS A 55 -1.52 -0.99 -6.67
N GLY A 56 -2.11 0.02 -6.11
CA GLY A 56 -3.56 0.05 -6.05
C GLY A 56 -4.07 1.26 -5.31
N LYS A 57 -5.36 1.44 -5.34
CA LYS A 57 -6.01 2.54 -4.68
C LYS A 57 -7.39 2.07 -4.23
N HIS A 58 -7.74 2.43 -3.00
CA HIS A 58 -9.04 2.10 -2.44
C HIS A 58 -9.64 3.35 -1.86
N GLN A 59 -10.84 3.67 -2.31
CA GLN A 59 -11.50 4.87 -1.86
C GLN A 59 -12.03 4.66 -0.44
N GLY A 60 -11.68 5.56 0.44
CA GLY A 60 -12.11 5.45 1.81
C GLY A 60 -13.60 5.69 1.95
N GLU A 61 -14.15 5.15 3.02
CA GLU A 61 -15.54 5.36 3.34
C GLU A 61 -15.68 6.44 4.38
N LYS A 62 -16.74 7.13 4.28
CA LYS A 62 -17.04 8.18 5.22
C LYS A 62 -17.79 7.67 6.41
#